data_82dcee36a2c32ed4b58007985f066181
#
_entry.id   82dcee36a2c32ed4b58007985f066181
#
_cell.length_a   1.000
_cell.length_b   1.000
_cell.length_c   1.000
_cell.angle_alpha   90.00
_cell.angle_beta   90.00
_cell.angle_gamma   90.00
#
_symmetry.space_group_name_H-M   'P 1'
#
loop_
_entity.id
_entity.type
_entity.pdbx_description
1 polymer ?
#
loop_
_entity_poly.entity_id
_entity_poly.type
_entity_poly.pdbx_seq_one_letter_code
_entity_poly.pdbx_strand_id
1 'polypeptide(L)'
;MTNRFSITYGYYFRNYYRSRSFYLMLLLVLLVSGLMVYLSFRYLNKLPDFIPELKGKAISTGLKEELFLYIWAFVLSDLPVFAAVFFGSPAISSEIENRTAFQIFPLPIGRSVLLMGKYLASVSVTLVITAIYIIVEVITYIIVFPGQLPVTFFKSIGLLAVFIFSISAFTFLVSSIFKKNLYAYITVFLIYFIIFSAMNIVFELIYSYNPFFLLDNAASIVERVFVNVSTSTFAVNNSIAGASFSSIMVALLVMILYLVVSIVIALLIFENKEVK
;
A
#
# COMPACT_ATOMS: atom_id res chain seq x y z
N MET A 1 -9.93 -24.22 -18.60
CA MET A 1 -10.07 -23.27 -17.46
C MET A 1 -9.30 -21.97 -17.66
N THR A 2 -8.09 -21.99 -18.18
CA THR A 2 -7.22 -20.82 -18.45
C THR A 2 -7.88 -19.71 -19.28
N ASN A 3 -8.67 -20.04 -20.27
CA ASN A 3 -9.29 -19.04 -21.14
C ASN A 3 -10.36 -18.17 -20.43
N ARG A 4 -11.17 -18.78 -19.55
CA ARG A 4 -12.21 -18.04 -18.80
C ARG A 4 -11.63 -17.07 -17.78
N PHE A 5 -10.58 -17.45 -17.10
CA PHE A 5 -9.85 -16.58 -16.16
C PHE A 5 -9.24 -15.37 -16.86
N SER A 6 -8.51 -15.61 -17.98
CA SER A 6 -7.87 -14.54 -18.76
C SER A 6 -8.88 -13.54 -19.31
N ILE A 7 -10.03 -14.02 -19.81
CA ILE A 7 -11.11 -13.14 -20.28
C ILE A 7 -11.68 -12.29 -19.14
N THR A 8 -11.94 -12.91 -17.97
CA THR A 8 -12.46 -12.20 -16.78
C THR A 8 -11.48 -11.15 -16.31
N TYR A 9 -10.20 -11.50 -16.16
CA TYR A 9 -9.15 -10.57 -15.77
C TYR A 9 -9.04 -9.40 -16.74
N GLY A 10 -8.94 -9.67 -18.05
CA GLY A 10 -8.79 -8.63 -19.07
C GLY A 10 -10.01 -7.69 -19.14
N TYR A 11 -11.22 -8.20 -18.91
CA TYR A 11 -12.44 -7.40 -18.83
C TYR A 11 -12.39 -6.43 -17.65
N TYR A 12 -12.09 -6.93 -16.44
CA TYR A 12 -12.06 -6.08 -15.24
C TYR A 12 -10.87 -5.13 -15.24
N PHE A 13 -9.70 -5.55 -15.71
CA PHE A 13 -8.56 -4.65 -15.86
C PHE A 13 -8.90 -3.46 -16.77
N ARG A 14 -9.55 -3.72 -17.94
CA ARG A 14 -10.01 -2.66 -18.84
C ARG A 14 -11.05 -1.76 -18.20
N ASN A 15 -11.95 -2.33 -17.40
CA ASN A 15 -12.97 -1.58 -16.69
C ASN A 15 -12.36 -0.65 -15.63
N TYR A 16 -11.40 -1.12 -14.85
CA TYR A 16 -10.73 -0.32 -13.84
C TYR A 16 -9.94 0.83 -14.44
N TYR A 17 -9.12 0.60 -15.46
CA TYR A 17 -8.28 1.67 -16.01
C TYR A 17 -9.10 2.72 -16.80
N ARG A 18 -10.35 2.42 -17.19
CA ARG A 18 -11.28 3.37 -17.79
C ARG A 18 -12.22 4.04 -16.78
N SER A 19 -12.14 3.65 -15.52
CA SER A 19 -13.01 4.18 -14.48
C SER A 19 -12.63 5.61 -14.08
N ARG A 20 -13.61 6.37 -13.59
CA ARG A 20 -13.35 7.70 -13.00
C ARG A 20 -12.39 7.62 -11.82
N SER A 21 -12.45 6.53 -11.05
CA SER A 21 -11.54 6.26 -9.93
C SER A 21 -10.08 6.20 -10.36
N PHE A 22 -9.79 5.65 -11.54
CA PHE A 22 -8.43 5.60 -12.07
C PHE A 22 -7.87 7.00 -12.33
N TYR A 23 -8.65 7.85 -13.00
CA TYR A 23 -8.22 9.23 -13.30
C TYR A 23 -8.08 10.08 -12.04
N LEU A 24 -8.95 9.89 -11.05
CA LEU A 24 -8.83 10.54 -9.74
C LEU A 24 -7.55 10.10 -9.01
N MET A 25 -7.27 8.79 -8.98
CA MET A 25 -6.03 8.26 -8.38
C MET A 25 -4.79 8.72 -9.13
N LEU A 26 -4.83 8.75 -10.46
CA LEU A 26 -3.73 9.25 -11.29
C LEU A 26 -3.44 10.74 -10.96
N LEU A 27 -4.48 11.55 -10.88
CA LEU A 27 -4.34 12.96 -10.51
C LEU A 27 -3.77 13.12 -9.09
N LEU A 28 -4.25 12.33 -8.13
CA LEU A 28 -3.74 12.33 -6.76
C LEU A 28 -2.25 11.97 -6.74
N VAL A 29 -1.85 10.90 -7.43
CA VAL A 29 -0.45 10.48 -7.48
C VAL A 29 0.44 11.54 -8.13
N LEU A 30 -0.02 12.17 -9.22
CA LEU A 30 0.73 13.25 -9.87
C LEU A 30 0.86 14.48 -8.97
N LEU A 31 -0.17 14.83 -8.22
CA LEU A 31 -0.11 15.93 -7.24
C LEU A 31 0.85 15.61 -6.09
N VAL A 32 0.73 14.41 -5.50
CA VAL A 32 1.60 13.98 -4.40
C VAL A 32 3.05 13.88 -4.85
N SER A 33 3.32 13.24 -6.00
CA SER A 33 4.68 13.15 -6.53
C SER A 33 5.26 14.52 -6.92
N GLY A 34 4.45 15.41 -7.50
CA GLY A 34 4.87 16.79 -7.78
C GLY A 34 5.21 17.57 -6.51
N LEU A 35 4.41 17.41 -5.44
CA LEU A 35 4.71 17.98 -4.13
C LEU A 35 6.03 17.42 -3.57
N MET A 36 6.23 16.10 -3.65
CA MET A 36 7.45 15.45 -3.18
C MET A 36 8.69 15.91 -3.94
N VAL A 37 8.58 16.07 -5.26
CA VAL A 37 9.65 16.68 -6.09
C VAL A 37 9.96 18.10 -5.61
N TYR A 38 8.94 18.94 -5.46
CA TYR A 38 9.11 20.31 -4.96
C TYR A 38 9.78 20.36 -3.58
N LEU A 39 9.32 19.54 -2.64
CA LEU A 39 9.91 19.47 -1.30
C LEU A 39 11.35 18.98 -1.33
N SER A 40 11.66 17.99 -2.17
CA SER A 40 13.01 17.46 -2.33
C SER A 40 13.99 18.54 -2.79
N PHE A 41 13.67 19.30 -3.83
CA PHE A 41 14.56 20.38 -4.30
C PHE A 41 14.64 21.57 -3.33
N ARG A 42 13.56 21.88 -2.63
CA ARG A 42 13.49 23.07 -1.76
C ARG A 42 14.14 22.86 -0.39
N TYR A 43 13.92 21.66 0.20
CA TYR A 43 14.19 21.42 1.61
C TYR A 43 15.29 20.39 1.89
N LEU A 44 15.76 19.63 0.90
CA LEU A 44 16.77 18.59 1.13
C LEU A 44 18.03 19.12 1.83
N ASN A 45 18.49 20.32 1.46
CA ASN A 45 19.65 20.96 2.08
C ASN A 45 19.33 21.62 3.43
N LYS A 46 18.04 21.78 3.78
CA LYS A 46 17.56 22.35 5.03
C LYS A 46 17.04 21.31 6.03
N LEU A 47 17.07 20.02 5.66
CA LEU A 47 16.66 18.90 6.56
C LEU A 47 17.33 18.97 7.94
N PRO A 48 18.62 19.39 8.08
CA PRO A 48 19.23 19.57 9.38
C PRO A 48 18.52 20.56 10.29
N ASP A 49 17.88 21.57 9.71
CA ASP A 49 17.20 22.61 10.50
C ASP A 49 15.90 22.12 11.11
N PHE A 50 15.28 21.07 10.51
CA PHE A 50 14.02 20.47 10.97
C PHE A 50 14.22 19.36 12.01
N ILE A 51 15.42 18.76 12.07
CA ILE A 51 15.74 17.69 13.01
C ILE A 51 16.62 18.27 14.11
N PRO A 52 16.12 18.46 15.34
CA PRO A 52 16.84 19.14 16.43
C PRO A 52 18.25 18.58 16.69
N GLU A 53 18.40 17.25 16.55
CA GLU A 53 19.66 16.53 16.81
C GLU A 53 20.73 16.74 15.72
N LEU A 54 20.32 17.18 14.54
CA LEU A 54 21.19 17.43 13.38
C LEU A 54 21.48 18.92 13.17
N LYS A 55 20.85 19.78 13.97
CA LYS A 55 20.97 21.23 13.85
C LYS A 55 22.43 21.68 14.02
N GLY A 56 22.97 22.33 13.00
CA GLY A 56 24.37 22.82 13.01
C GLY A 56 25.44 21.76 12.73
N LYS A 57 25.08 20.51 12.42
CA LYS A 57 26.04 19.48 12.00
C LYS A 57 26.11 19.38 10.47
N ALA A 58 27.30 19.21 9.94
CA ALA A 58 27.47 18.87 8.52
C ALA A 58 26.97 17.44 8.28
N ILE A 59 25.90 17.32 7.49
CA ILE A 59 25.34 16.00 7.15
C ILE A 59 26.11 15.41 5.99
N SER A 60 26.51 14.14 6.14
CA SER A 60 27.14 13.38 5.06
C SER A 60 26.16 13.17 3.90
N THR A 61 26.68 13.06 2.69
CA THR A 61 25.85 12.80 1.49
C THR A 61 25.05 11.52 1.65
N GLY A 62 25.63 10.45 2.23
CA GLY A 62 24.95 9.20 2.47
C GLY A 62 23.73 9.33 3.40
N LEU A 63 23.83 10.17 4.46
CA LEU A 63 22.67 10.41 5.34
C LEU A 63 21.56 11.19 4.63
N LYS A 64 21.92 12.12 3.71
CA LYS A 64 20.92 12.82 2.89
C LYS A 64 20.18 11.86 1.95
N GLU A 65 20.89 10.89 1.36
CA GLU A 65 20.32 9.85 0.52
C GLU A 65 19.36 8.96 1.30
N GLU A 66 19.75 8.49 2.49
CA GLU A 66 18.91 7.69 3.37
C GLU A 66 17.62 8.43 3.75
N LEU A 67 17.74 9.69 4.16
CA LEU A 67 16.60 10.53 4.50
C LEU A 67 15.67 10.79 3.32
N PHE A 68 16.24 11.07 2.16
CA PHE A 68 15.45 11.23 0.94
C PHE A 68 14.61 9.99 0.65
N LEU A 69 15.23 8.82 0.60
CA LEU A 69 14.55 7.56 0.32
C LEU A 69 13.54 7.21 1.41
N TYR A 70 13.85 7.47 2.68
CA TYR A 70 12.93 7.25 3.79
C TYR A 70 11.65 8.09 3.64
N ILE A 71 11.78 9.39 3.36
CA ILE A 71 10.63 10.31 3.23
C ILE A 71 9.77 9.93 2.02
N TRP A 72 10.39 9.55 0.90
CA TRP A 72 9.65 9.07 -0.27
C TRP A 72 8.96 7.74 0.00
N ALA A 73 9.62 6.82 0.66
CA ALA A 73 9.05 5.52 1.04
C ALA A 73 7.92 5.65 2.08
N PHE A 74 7.99 6.65 2.96
CA PHE A 74 6.92 6.96 3.91
C PHE A 74 5.60 7.26 3.19
N VAL A 75 5.63 8.11 2.18
CA VAL A 75 4.45 8.39 1.33
C VAL A 75 4.07 7.17 0.50
N LEU A 76 5.07 6.41 0.05
CA LEU A 76 4.88 5.20 -0.75
C LEU A 76 4.20 4.07 0.05
N SER A 77 4.33 4.01 1.37
CA SER A 77 3.65 3.02 2.22
C SER A 77 2.13 3.23 2.27
N ASP A 78 1.67 4.48 2.22
CA ASP A 78 0.25 4.81 2.29
C ASP A 78 -0.46 4.87 0.93
N LEU A 79 0.25 5.23 -0.13
CA LEU A 79 -0.32 5.44 -1.45
C LEU A 79 -1.05 4.20 -2.02
N PRO A 80 -0.53 2.95 -1.87
CA PRO A 80 -1.23 1.75 -2.30
C PRO A 80 -2.53 1.51 -1.55
N VAL A 81 -2.65 1.99 -0.30
CA VAL A 81 -3.88 1.85 0.50
C VAL A 81 -5.01 2.63 -0.16
N PHE A 82 -4.75 3.90 -0.53
CA PHE A 82 -5.72 4.71 -1.26
C PHE A 82 -6.13 4.03 -2.57
N ALA A 83 -5.17 3.56 -3.36
CA ALA A 83 -5.45 2.88 -4.62
C ALA A 83 -6.24 1.59 -4.42
N ALA A 84 -5.85 0.74 -3.46
CA ALA A 84 -6.55 -0.50 -3.13
C ALA A 84 -8.00 -0.23 -2.66
N VAL A 85 -8.21 0.83 -1.87
CA VAL A 85 -9.56 1.24 -1.46
C VAL A 85 -10.40 1.63 -2.67
N PHE A 86 -9.88 2.45 -3.58
CA PHE A 86 -10.63 2.89 -4.76
C PHE A 86 -10.95 1.76 -5.75
N PHE A 87 -10.08 0.76 -5.89
CA PHE A 87 -10.28 -0.34 -6.84
C PHE A 87 -10.82 -1.61 -6.19
N GLY A 88 -10.46 -1.89 -4.93
CA GLY A 88 -10.87 -3.10 -4.23
C GLY A 88 -12.21 -2.99 -3.51
N SER A 89 -12.46 -1.87 -2.81
CA SER A 89 -13.70 -1.71 -2.05
C SER A 89 -14.98 -1.82 -2.89
N PRO A 90 -15.06 -1.28 -4.13
CA PRO A 90 -16.26 -1.45 -4.95
C PRO A 90 -16.35 -2.79 -5.69
N ALA A 91 -15.34 -3.65 -5.60
CA ALA A 91 -15.22 -4.82 -6.46
C ALA A 91 -16.42 -5.79 -6.38
N ILE A 92 -17.00 -5.99 -5.20
CA ILE A 92 -18.16 -6.86 -4.98
C ILE A 92 -19.38 -6.01 -4.61
N SER A 93 -19.22 -5.04 -3.72
CA SER A 93 -20.32 -4.23 -3.21
C SER A 93 -21.02 -3.43 -4.32
N SER A 94 -20.29 -2.96 -5.35
CA SER A 94 -20.89 -2.23 -6.49
C SER A 94 -21.81 -3.10 -7.34
N GLU A 95 -21.49 -4.37 -7.51
CA GLU A 95 -22.33 -5.27 -8.29
C GLU A 95 -23.66 -5.55 -7.58
N ILE A 96 -23.63 -5.60 -6.26
CA ILE A 96 -24.82 -5.78 -5.45
C ILE A 96 -25.64 -4.49 -5.43
N GLU A 97 -25.01 -3.35 -5.19
CA GLU A 97 -25.65 -2.04 -5.15
C GLU A 97 -26.33 -1.69 -6.47
N ASN A 98 -25.63 -1.92 -7.60
CA ASN A 98 -26.14 -1.64 -8.94
C ASN A 98 -27.00 -2.78 -9.53
N ARG A 99 -27.26 -3.85 -8.77
CA ARG A 99 -27.99 -5.03 -9.19
C ARG A 99 -27.39 -5.78 -10.40
N THR A 100 -26.16 -5.50 -10.77
CA THR A 100 -25.46 -6.19 -11.88
C THR A 100 -25.10 -7.63 -11.52
N ALA A 101 -25.07 -7.95 -10.23
CA ALA A 101 -24.91 -9.32 -9.73
C ALA A 101 -25.93 -10.30 -10.33
N PHE A 102 -27.19 -9.85 -10.57
CA PHE A 102 -28.24 -10.69 -11.21
C PHE A 102 -27.90 -11.09 -12.64
N GLN A 103 -27.09 -10.30 -13.35
CA GLN A 103 -26.65 -10.59 -14.72
C GLN A 103 -25.37 -11.45 -14.73
N ILE A 104 -24.52 -11.29 -13.73
CA ILE A 104 -23.19 -11.91 -13.69
C ILE A 104 -23.27 -13.33 -13.09
N PHE A 105 -24.08 -13.55 -12.07
CA PHE A 105 -24.16 -14.84 -11.37
C PHE A 105 -24.74 -16.00 -12.20
N PRO A 106 -25.65 -15.78 -13.17
CA PRO A 106 -26.10 -16.85 -14.06
C PRO A 106 -25.08 -17.24 -15.14
N LEU A 107 -23.99 -16.47 -15.31
CA LEU A 107 -22.97 -16.83 -16.28
C LEU A 107 -22.28 -18.14 -15.90
N PRO A 108 -21.91 -18.98 -16.88
CA PRO A 108 -21.24 -20.26 -16.63
C PRO A 108 -19.75 -20.07 -16.26
N ILE A 109 -19.51 -19.18 -15.30
CA ILE A 109 -18.18 -18.83 -14.75
C ILE A 109 -18.22 -19.11 -13.24
N GLY A 110 -17.27 -19.89 -12.74
CA GLY A 110 -17.18 -20.14 -11.29
C GLY A 110 -17.00 -18.84 -10.51
N ARG A 111 -17.68 -18.71 -9.38
CA ARG A 111 -17.60 -17.50 -8.52
C ARG A 111 -16.17 -17.21 -8.05
N SER A 112 -15.38 -18.25 -7.76
CA SER A 112 -13.97 -18.15 -7.42
C SER A 112 -13.13 -17.57 -8.56
N VAL A 113 -13.37 -17.98 -9.81
CA VAL A 113 -12.69 -17.43 -11.00
C VAL A 113 -13.04 -15.96 -11.19
N LEU A 114 -14.30 -15.59 -10.97
CA LEU A 114 -14.77 -14.22 -11.06
C LEU A 114 -14.09 -13.33 -10.01
N LEU A 115 -14.08 -13.75 -8.75
CA LEU A 115 -13.48 -13.00 -7.65
C LEU A 115 -11.96 -12.84 -7.85
N MET A 116 -11.26 -13.93 -8.18
CA MET A 116 -9.80 -13.89 -8.41
C MET A 116 -9.43 -13.05 -9.63
N GLY A 117 -10.22 -13.10 -10.70
CA GLY A 117 -10.01 -12.25 -11.88
C GLY A 117 -10.14 -10.76 -11.56
N LYS A 118 -11.13 -10.38 -10.77
CA LYS A 118 -11.31 -9.00 -10.27
C LYS A 118 -10.18 -8.59 -9.34
N TYR A 119 -9.83 -9.45 -8.40
CA TYR A 119 -8.78 -9.20 -7.43
C TYR A 119 -7.45 -8.91 -8.13
N LEU A 120 -7.01 -9.77 -9.05
CA LEU A 120 -5.77 -9.55 -9.77
C LEU A 120 -5.84 -8.34 -10.71
N ALA A 121 -7.00 -8.03 -11.29
CA ALA A 121 -7.18 -6.80 -12.07
C ALA A 121 -7.03 -5.54 -11.19
N SER A 122 -7.62 -5.53 -10.00
CA SER A 122 -7.48 -4.45 -9.01
C SER A 122 -6.03 -4.28 -8.57
N VAL A 123 -5.35 -5.38 -8.20
CA VAL A 123 -3.92 -5.38 -7.83
C VAL A 123 -3.08 -4.81 -8.96
N SER A 124 -3.31 -5.24 -10.21
CA SER A 124 -2.54 -4.77 -11.36
C SER A 124 -2.68 -3.27 -11.57
N VAL A 125 -3.89 -2.72 -11.42
CA VAL A 125 -4.13 -1.27 -11.55
C VAL A 125 -3.49 -0.52 -10.39
N THR A 126 -3.56 -1.04 -9.17
CA THR A 126 -2.85 -0.48 -8.00
C THR A 126 -1.34 -0.45 -8.23
N LEU A 127 -0.76 -1.53 -8.76
CA LEU A 127 0.66 -1.59 -9.13
C LEU A 127 1.03 -0.54 -10.18
N VAL A 128 0.20 -0.35 -11.20
CA VAL A 128 0.42 0.69 -12.24
C VAL A 128 0.44 2.08 -11.62
N ILE A 129 -0.52 2.41 -10.78
CA ILE A 129 -0.59 3.71 -10.08
C ILE A 129 0.65 3.91 -9.19
N THR A 130 1.01 2.89 -8.41
CA THR A 130 2.19 2.95 -7.53
C THR A 130 3.49 3.05 -8.32
N ALA A 131 3.59 2.35 -9.48
CA ALA A 131 4.75 2.42 -10.35
C ALA A 131 5.00 3.83 -10.91
N ILE A 132 3.94 4.61 -11.18
CA ILE A 132 4.08 6.01 -11.62
C ILE A 132 4.81 6.83 -10.54
N TYR A 133 4.43 6.68 -9.27
CA TYR A 133 5.11 7.34 -8.16
C TYR A 133 6.59 6.93 -8.07
N ILE A 134 6.87 5.62 -8.11
CA ILE A 134 8.23 5.08 -8.06
C ILE A 134 9.08 5.62 -9.22
N ILE A 135 8.54 5.74 -10.44
CA ILE A 135 9.27 6.31 -11.58
C ILE A 135 9.68 7.76 -11.30
N VAL A 136 8.76 8.57 -10.74
CA VAL A 136 9.06 9.96 -10.38
C VAL A 136 10.11 10.03 -9.27
N GLU A 137 10.02 9.15 -8.26
CA GLU A 137 11.01 9.01 -7.19
C GLU A 137 12.41 8.72 -7.76
N VAL A 138 12.53 7.71 -8.63
CA VAL A 138 13.79 7.31 -9.26
C VAL A 138 14.38 8.46 -10.10
N ILE A 139 13.57 9.13 -10.90
CA ILE A 139 14.02 10.27 -11.70
C ILE A 139 14.54 11.39 -10.79
N THR A 140 13.80 11.71 -9.73
CA THR A 140 14.18 12.76 -8.78
C THR A 140 15.47 12.38 -8.04
N TYR A 141 15.61 11.12 -7.63
CA TYR A 141 16.82 10.61 -6.98
C TYR A 141 18.06 10.78 -7.88
N ILE A 142 17.99 10.35 -9.15
CA ILE A 142 19.10 10.43 -10.10
C ILE A 142 19.53 11.89 -10.36
N ILE A 143 18.57 12.83 -10.36
CA ILE A 143 18.85 14.26 -10.55
C ILE A 143 19.56 14.86 -9.32
N VAL A 144 19.13 14.45 -8.12
CA VAL A 144 19.64 15.01 -6.86
C VAL A 144 20.93 14.33 -6.41
N PHE A 145 21.05 13.04 -6.62
CA PHE A 145 22.20 12.22 -6.23
C PHE A 145 22.79 11.53 -7.46
N PRO A 146 23.90 12.02 -8.01
CA PRO A 146 24.56 11.36 -9.15
C PRO A 146 25.23 10.06 -8.68
N GLY A 147 24.49 8.98 -8.65
CA GLY A 147 24.95 7.67 -8.19
C GLY A 147 24.03 6.53 -8.61
N GLN A 148 24.38 5.32 -8.19
CA GLN A 148 23.53 4.14 -8.40
C GLN A 148 22.49 4.04 -7.28
N LEU A 149 21.29 3.58 -7.62
CA LEU A 149 20.26 3.27 -6.63
C LEU A 149 20.77 2.23 -5.64
N PRO A 150 20.59 2.42 -4.34
CA PRO A 150 21.04 1.46 -3.35
C PRO A 150 20.23 0.14 -3.43
N VAL A 151 20.86 -0.97 -3.07
CA VAL A 151 20.22 -2.29 -3.07
C VAL A 151 18.97 -2.32 -2.14
N THR A 152 18.96 -1.50 -1.10
CA THR A 152 17.82 -1.32 -0.18
C THR A 152 16.57 -0.83 -0.90
N PHE A 153 16.71 -0.04 -1.96
CA PHE A 153 15.59 0.42 -2.79
C PHE A 153 14.83 -0.73 -3.43
N PHE A 154 15.54 -1.69 -4.02
CA PHE A 154 14.90 -2.87 -4.62
C PHE A 154 14.24 -3.78 -3.58
N LYS A 155 14.83 -3.88 -2.37
CA LYS A 155 14.20 -4.59 -1.25
C LYS A 155 12.89 -3.93 -0.83
N SER A 156 12.88 -2.60 -0.72
CA SER A 156 11.68 -1.82 -0.40
C SER A 156 10.57 -2.05 -1.42
N ILE A 157 10.87 -1.99 -2.73
CA ILE A 157 9.89 -2.27 -3.80
C ILE A 157 9.36 -3.70 -3.74
N GLY A 158 10.21 -4.69 -3.43
CA GLY A 158 9.76 -6.07 -3.26
C GLY A 158 8.77 -6.22 -2.10
N LEU A 159 9.05 -5.59 -0.96
CA LEU A 159 8.16 -5.56 0.21
C LEU A 159 6.85 -4.83 -0.09
N LEU A 160 6.94 -3.70 -0.79
CA LEU A 160 5.79 -2.93 -1.24
C LEU A 160 4.87 -3.75 -2.16
N ALA A 161 5.43 -4.54 -3.07
CA ALA A 161 4.64 -5.40 -3.93
C ALA A 161 3.81 -6.41 -3.10
N VAL A 162 4.43 -7.07 -2.11
CA VAL A 162 3.71 -7.99 -1.21
C VAL A 162 2.63 -7.24 -0.42
N PHE A 163 2.94 -6.04 0.06
CA PHE A 163 1.96 -5.19 0.76
C PHE A 163 0.76 -4.85 -0.12
N ILE A 164 0.97 -4.48 -1.40
CA ILE A 164 -0.12 -4.19 -2.35
C ILE A 164 -1.06 -5.38 -2.51
N PHE A 165 -0.52 -6.59 -2.63
CA PHE A 165 -1.35 -7.80 -2.65
C PHE A 165 -2.16 -7.95 -1.36
N SER A 166 -1.55 -7.72 -0.20
CA SER A 166 -2.19 -7.89 1.10
C SER A 166 -3.31 -6.88 1.35
N ILE A 167 -3.04 -5.60 1.12
CA ILE A 167 -4.04 -4.54 1.34
C ILE A 167 -5.19 -4.65 0.34
N SER A 168 -4.91 -5.02 -0.92
CA SER A 168 -5.96 -5.28 -1.90
C SER A 168 -6.83 -6.48 -1.48
N ALA A 169 -6.26 -7.54 -0.92
CA ALA A 169 -7.02 -8.67 -0.40
C ALA A 169 -7.93 -8.25 0.76
N PHE A 170 -7.41 -7.43 1.67
CA PHE A 170 -8.19 -6.87 2.78
C PHE A 170 -9.38 -6.02 2.28
N THR A 171 -9.17 -5.17 1.28
CA THR A 171 -10.28 -4.39 0.68
C THR A 171 -11.34 -5.28 0.05
N PHE A 172 -10.94 -6.39 -0.59
CA PHE A 172 -11.87 -7.38 -1.16
C PHE A 172 -12.68 -8.10 -0.08
N LEU A 173 -12.06 -8.45 1.05
CA LEU A 173 -12.75 -9.00 2.21
C LEU A 173 -13.85 -8.04 2.68
N VAL A 174 -13.51 -6.78 2.91
CA VAL A 174 -14.48 -5.76 3.35
C VAL A 174 -15.58 -5.58 2.30
N SER A 175 -15.23 -5.49 1.01
CA SER A 175 -16.20 -5.41 -0.09
C SER A 175 -17.17 -6.58 -0.12
N SER A 176 -16.73 -7.79 0.26
CA SER A 176 -17.59 -8.98 0.30
C SER A 176 -18.65 -8.92 1.40
N ILE A 177 -18.41 -8.17 2.47
CA ILE A 177 -19.33 -8.03 3.60
C ILE A 177 -20.45 -7.04 3.29
N PHE A 178 -20.12 -5.90 2.72
CA PHE A 178 -21.05 -4.79 2.54
C PHE A 178 -21.86 -4.90 1.24
N LYS A 179 -23.10 -4.36 1.27
CA LYS A 179 -23.99 -4.25 0.11
C LYS A 179 -23.88 -2.91 -0.62
N LYS A 180 -23.35 -1.87 0.04
CA LYS A 180 -23.19 -0.53 -0.51
C LYS A 180 -21.71 -0.14 -0.56
N ASN A 181 -21.30 0.44 -1.66
CA ASN A 181 -19.92 0.87 -1.89
C ASN A 181 -19.41 1.82 -0.82
N LEU A 182 -20.22 2.82 -0.47
CA LEU A 182 -19.82 3.86 0.47
C LEU A 182 -19.38 3.26 1.82
N TYR A 183 -20.12 2.26 2.31
CA TYR A 183 -19.77 1.60 3.58
C TYR A 183 -18.47 0.80 3.47
N ALA A 184 -18.23 0.15 2.34
CA ALA A 184 -16.97 -0.56 2.12
C ALA A 184 -15.77 0.41 2.09
N TYR A 185 -15.87 1.54 1.39
CA TYR A 185 -14.85 2.58 1.37
C TYR A 185 -14.55 3.10 2.78
N ILE A 186 -15.59 3.57 3.49
CA ILE A 186 -15.43 4.17 4.83
C ILE A 186 -14.84 3.16 5.79
N THR A 187 -15.29 1.90 5.77
CA THR A 187 -14.82 0.87 6.69
C THR A 187 -13.34 0.56 6.51
N VAL A 188 -12.85 0.45 5.26
CA VAL A 188 -11.42 0.21 5.03
C VAL A 188 -10.58 1.39 5.51
N PHE A 189 -10.98 2.63 5.18
CA PHE A 189 -10.29 3.82 5.65
C PHE A 189 -10.27 3.91 7.18
N LEU A 190 -11.41 3.68 7.82
CA LEU A 190 -11.53 3.75 9.26
C LEU A 190 -10.65 2.68 9.93
N ILE A 191 -10.68 1.44 9.46
CA ILE A 191 -9.87 0.37 10.03
C ILE A 191 -8.38 0.66 9.85
N TYR A 192 -7.95 1.00 8.63
CA TYR A 192 -6.53 1.16 8.35
C TYR A 192 -5.95 2.42 9.00
N PHE A 193 -6.53 3.60 8.73
CA PHE A 193 -5.94 4.87 9.18
C PHE A 193 -6.32 5.27 10.61
N ILE A 194 -7.45 4.80 11.15
CA ILE A 194 -7.88 5.19 12.50
C ILE A 194 -7.65 4.06 13.48
N ILE A 195 -8.20 2.86 13.22
CA ILE A 195 -8.14 1.78 14.20
C ILE A 195 -6.71 1.24 14.32
N PHE A 196 -6.04 0.92 13.22
CA PHE A 196 -4.67 0.39 13.26
C PHE A 196 -3.70 1.42 13.83
N SER A 197 -3.77 2.68 13.41
CA SER A 197 -2.92 3.75 13.94
C SER A 197 -3.18 4.02 15.44
N ALA A 198 -4.44 4.02 15.87
CA ALA A 198 -4.77 4.16 17.29
C ALA A 198 -4.25 2.97 18.11
N MET A 199 -4.37 1.74 17.57
CA MET A 199 -3.80 0.55 18.22
C MET A 199 -2.29 0.63 18.32
N ASN A 200 -1.58 1.06 17.26
CA ASN A 200 -0.13 1.26 17.29
C ASN A 200 0.26 2.21 18.43
N ILE A 201 -0.37 3.38 18.49
CA ILE A 201 -0.11 4.38 19.53
C ILE A 201 -0.37 3.82 20.93
N VAL A 202 -1.50 3.14 21.15
CA VAL A 202 -1.86 2.57 22.47
C VAL A 202 -0.86 1.49 22.90
N PHE A 203 -0.50 0.57 21.99
CA PHE A 203 0.45 -0.50 22.31
C PHE A 203 1.86 0.05 22.57
N GLU A 204 2.30 1.05 21.84
CA GLU A 204 3.61 1.68 22.03
C GLU A 204 3.67 2.49 23.33
N LEU A 205 2.68 3.35 23.61
CA LEU A 205 2.69 4.24 24.77
C LEU A 205 2.38 3.51 26.08
N ILE A 206 1.42 2.58 26.10
CA ILE A 206 0.96 1.94 27.33
C ILE A 206 1.74 0.67 27.64
N TYR A 207 2.03 -0.13 26.61
CA TYR A 207 2.65 -1.44 26.81
C TYR A 207 4.12 -1.48 26.41
N SER A 208 4.68 -0.39 25.84
CA SER A 208 6.04 -0.35 25.26
C SER A 208 6.30 -1.53 24.30
N TYR A 209 5.25 -1.96 23.62
CA TYR A 209 5.25 -3.13 22.74
C TYR A 209 4.87 -2.72 21.33
N ASN A 210 5.67 -3.14 20.34
CA ASN A 210 5.37 -2.90 18.95
C ASN A 210 4.39 -3.96 18.42
N PRO A 211 3.16 -3.60 18.00
CA PRO A 211 2.14 -4.53 17.53
C PRO A 211 2.43 -5.03 16.10
N PHE A 212 3.41 -5.90 15.96
CA PHE A 212 3.88 -6.45 14.69
C PHE A 212 2.79 -7.16 13.86
N PHE A 213 1.66 -7.53 14.48
CA PHE A 213 0.54 -8.21 13.83
C PHE A 213 -0.37 -7.28 13.03
N LEU A 214 -0.23 -5.97 13.15
CA LEU A 214 -1.02 -4.99 12.39
C LEU A 214 -0.46 -4.81 10.98
N LEU A 215 -1.34 -4.76 10.00
CA LEU A 215 -0.94 -4.58 8.60
C LEU A 215 -0.27 -3.22 8.34
N ASP A 216 -0.68 -2.17 9.04
CA ASP A 216 -0.08 -0.84 9.03
C ASP A 216 1.38 -0.89 9.54
N ASN A 217 1.62 -1.55 10.68
CA ASN A 217 2.96 -1.75 11.20
C ASN A 217 3.83 -2.59 10.26
N ALA A 218 3.26 -3.64 9.64
CA ALA A 218 3.96 -4.41 8.63
C ALA A 218 4.31 -3.56 7.39
N ALA A 219 3.43 -2.63 6.98
CA ALA A 219 3.68 -1.71 5.86
C ALA A 219 4.85 -0.76 6.13
N SER A 220 5.03 -0.30 7.37
CA SER A 220 6.13 0.61 7.74
C SER A 220 7.52 0.03 7.47
N ILE A 221 7.64 -1.28 7.26
CA ILE A 221 8.91 -1.91 6.91
C ILE A 221 9.45 -1.40 5.55
N VAL A 222 8.57 -0.96 4.65
CA VAL A 222 8.92 -0.43 3.33
C VAL A 222 9.83 0.79 3.45
N GLU A 223 9.57 1.65 4.44
CA GLU A 223 10.38 2.84 4.72
C GLU A 223 11.55 2.55 5.66
N ARG A 224 11.34 1.68 6.65
CA ARG A 224 12.34 1.35 7.68
C ARG A 224 13.55 0.59 7.14
N VAL A 225 13.45 -0.01 5.97
CA VAL A 225 14.58 -0.65 5.26
C VAL A 225 15.67 0.36 4.90
N PHE A 226 15.34 1.63 4.73
CA PHE A 226 16.30 2.69 4.41
C PHE A 226 17.08 3.21 5.61
N VAL A 227 16.60 2.97 6.84
CA VAL A 227 17.24 3.46 8.06
C VAL A 227 18.38 2.51 8.44
N ASN A 228 19.61 3.02 8.42
CA ASN A 228 20.78 2.24 8.80
C ASN A 228 20.91 2.17 10.33
N VAL A 229 20.84 0.94 10.88
CA VAL A 229 20.92 0.67 12.33
C VAL A 229 22.26 1.11 12.94
N SER A 230 23.32 1.22 12.13
CA SER A 230 24.66 1.59 12.60
C SER A 230 24.87 3.12 12.75
N THR A 231 24.03 3.95 12.17
CA THR A 231 24.08 5.39 12.35
C THR A 231 23.17 5.79 13.51
N SER A 232 23.73 5.77 14.71
CA SER A 232 23.09 6.08 16.00
C SER A 232 22.39 7.45 16.09
N THR A 233 22.39 8.26 15.05
CA THR A 233 21.79 9.60 15.03
C THR A 233 20.24 9.57 15.02
N PHE A 234 19.61 8.49 14.54
CA PHE A 234 18.16 8.29 14.57
C PHE A 234 17.69 7.33 15.67
N ALA A 235 18.62 6.57 16.28
CA ALA A 235 18.32 5.62 17.35
C ALA A 235 18.03 6.27 18.71
N VAL A 236 18.18 7.59 18.83
CA VAL A 236 18.03 8.31 20.11
C VAL A 236 16.55 8.42 20.53
N ASN A 237 15.63 8.36 19.59
CA ASN A 237 14.21 8.18 19.90
C ASN A 237 13.74 6.90 19.20
N ASN A 238 13.32 5.89 19.92
CA ASN A 238 12.85 4.58 19.48
C ASN A 238 11.78 4.58 18.36
N SER A 239 11.42 5.74 17.83
CA SER A 239 10.41 5.95 16.78
C SER A 239 10.89 5.63 15.36
N ILE A 240 12.21 5.64 15.08
CA ILE A 240 12.74 5.34 13.74
C ILE A 240 13.81 4.23 13.86
N ALA A 241 13.40 3.05 14.25
CA ALA A 241 14.29 1.89 14.28
C ALA A 241 14.45 1.30 12.87
N GLY A 242 15.69 1.14 12.42
CA GLY A 242 15.98 0.46 11.16
C GLY A 242 15.44 -0.98 11.14
N ALA A 243 15.14 -1.49 9.94
CA ALA A 243 14.62 -2.84 9.79
C ALA A 243 15.72 -3.88 9.96
N SER A 244 15.61 -4.71 11.00
CA SER A 244 16.42 -5.92 11.13
C SER A 244 15.92 -7.03 10.19
N PHE A 245 16.75 -8.01 9.88
CA PHE A 245 16.33 -9.15 9.05
C PHE A 245 15.12 -9.88 9.66
N SER A 246 15.09 -10.04 10.97
CA SER A 246 13.95 -10.65 11.69
C SER A 246 12.67 -9.82 11.54
N SER A 247 12.75 -8.50 11.65
CA SER A 247 11.56 -7.64 11.47
C SER A 247 11.03 -7.67 10.04
N ILE A 248 11.91 -7.78 9.03
CA ILE A 248 11.50 -7.96 7.63
C ILE A 248 10.74 -9.27 7.44
N MET A 249 11.26 -10.38 8.01
CA MET A 249 10.62 -11.69 7.91
C MET A 249 9.25 -11.71 8.61
N VAL A 250 9.14 -11.09 9.79
CA VAL A 250 7.87 -10.99 10.51
C VAL A 250 6.86 -10.16 9.71
N ALA A 251 7.27 -9.01 9.16
CA ALA A 251 6.40 -8.18 8.34
C ALA A 251 5.89 -8.92 7.09
N LEU A 252 6.78 -9.64 6.39
CA LEU A 252 6.39 -10.48 5.24
C LEU A 252 5.39 -11.56 5.63
N LEU A 253 5.62 -12.24 6.76
CA LEU A 253 4.70 -13.27 7.27
C LEU A 253 3.32 -12.67 7.55
N VAL A 254 3.26 -11.53 8.23
CA VAL A 254 2.01 -10.81 8.52
C VAL A 254 1.29 -10.43 7.23
N MET A 255 2.00 -9.82 6.27
CA MET A 255 1.42 -9.46 4.97
C MET A 255 0.84 -10.66 4.24
N ILE A 256 1.57 -11.78 4.17
CA ILE A 256 1.12 -13.02 3.52
C ILE A 256 -0.09 -13.60 4.26
N LEU A 257 -0.10 -13.53 5.58
CA LEU A 257 -1.22 -14.00 6.39
C LEU A 257 -2.48 -13.18 6.11
N TYR A 258 -2.39 -11.84 6.09
CA TYR A 258 -3.50 -10.97 5.71
C TYR A 258 -4.00 -11.27 4.29
N LEU A 259 -3.08 -11.47 3.32
CA LEU A 259 -3.43 -11.84 1.96
C LEU A 259 -4.25 -13.13 1.92
N VAL A 260 -3.73 -14.21 2.50
CA VAL A 260 -4.34 -15.53 2.42
C VAL A 260 -5.67 -15.56 3.17
N VAL A 261 -5.69 -15.09 4.41
CA VAL A 261 -6.89 -15.09 5.25
C VAL A 261 -8.00 -14.22 4.62
N SER A 262 -7.64 -13.02 4.15
CA SER A 262 -8.63 -12.11 3.54
C SER A 262 -9.22 -12.69 2.25
N ILE A 263 -8.42 -13.29 1.38
CA ILE A 263 -8.91 -13.89 0.13
C ILE A 263 -9.79 -15.11 0.43
N VAL A 264 -9.36 -15.98 1.35
CA VAL A 264 -10.15 -17.18 1.71
C VAL A 264 -11.50 -16.79 2.28
N ILE A 265 -11.54 -15.85 3.22
CA ILE A 265 -12.80 -15.40 3.82
C ILE A 265 -13.66 -14.67 2.78
N ALA A 266 -13.07 -13.82 1.93
CA ALA A 266 -13.78 -13.15 0.85
C ALA A 266 -14.43 -14.15 -0.13
N LEU A 267 -13.71 -15.22 -0.49
CA LEU A 267 -14.23 -16.31 -1.33
C LEU A 267 -15.41 -17.01 -0.65
N LEU A 268 -15.28 -17.42 0.61
CA LEU A 268 -16.33 -18.10 1.35
C LEU A 268 -17.61 -17.25 1.46
N ILE A 269 -17.45 -15.95 1.75
CA ILE A 269 -18.59 -15.03 1.81
C ILE A 269 -19.22 -14.87 0.43
N PHE A 270 -18.41 -14.72 -0.61
CA PHE A 270 -18.90 -14.49 -1.97
C PHE A 270 -19.60 -15.71 -2.57
N GLU A 271 -19.10 -16.92 -2.29
CA GLU A 271 -19.72 -18.18 -2.74
C GLU A 271 -21.10 -18.43 -2.10
N ASN A 272 -21.24 -18.08 -0.81
CA ASN A 272 -22.49 -18.25 -0.05
C ASN A 272 -23.45 -17.05 -0.19
N LYS A 273 -23.06 -16.00 -0.93
CA LYS A 273 -23.88 -14.78 -1.05
C LYS A 273 -25.06 -15.02 -1.98
N GLU A 274 -26.27 -15.05 -1.41
CA GLU A 274 -27.51 -15.05 -2.16
C GLU A 274 -27.86 -13.61 -2.56
N VAL A 275 -28.25 -13.43 -3.82
CA VAL A 275 -28.78 -12.15 -4.30
C VAL A 275 -30.29 -12.22 -4.15
N LYS A 276 -30.82 -11.58 -3.11
CA LYS A 276 -32.25 -11.39 -2.87
C LYS A 276 -32.69 -10.01 -3.34
#